data_cd40ea581969020d1c80edac3d995a9f
#
_entry.id   cd40ea581969020d1c80edac3d995a9f
#
_cell.length_a   1.000
_cell.length_b   1.000
_cell.length_c   1.000
_cell.angle_alpha   90.00
_cell.angle_beta   90.00
_cell.angle_gamma   90.00
#
_symmetry.space_group_name_H-M   'P 1'
#
loop_
_entity.id
_entity.type
_entity.pdbx_description
1 polymer ?
#
loop_
_entity_poly.entity_id
_entity_poly.type
_entity_poly.pdbx_seq_one_letter_code
_entity_poly.pdbx_strand_id
1 'polypeptide(L)'
;MRCVTPSKPGPIERGGVARSFDAHASSYDKLVGSNPGYHEHLRLSTKRMGLPDRGAGLRLLDIGCGTGASTAALLDAAPEADITAVDASAEMLAQAQQKTWPRGVRFVHGNAENLAMSGVVGPFDGILAAYLLRNLVHKDAALRQFHRLLRPGAPIAIHEYSVRDSLRSRVVWTAVCWGVIIPMGRLRAGSGDLYRYLWRSTLRFDGVTALTERLASAGFEDLRVQTVPGWQQHIVHTFLGRRPADAAPTIDPEASTPAEGIDMTKRPPSPGAA
;
A
#
# COMPACT_ATOMS: atom_id res chain seq x y z
N MET A 1 -20.96 -20.94 34.06
CA MET A 1 -20.70 -20.42 32.72
C MET A 1 -20.65 -18.89 32.78
N ARG A 2 -19.47 -18.28 32.75
CA ARG A 2 -19.35 -16.80 32.69
C ARG A 2 -19.42 -16.40 31.22
N CYS A 3 -20.45 -15.65 30.84
CA CYS A 3 -20.52 -14.99 29.54
C CYS A 3 -19.36 -14.00 29.44
N VAL A 4 -18.40 -14.30 28.57
CA VAL A 4 -17.36 -13.35 28.17
C VAL A 4 -18.01 -12.42 27.15
N THR A 5 -18.37 -11.22 27.58
CA THR A 5 -18.77 -10.15 26.67
C THR A 5 -17.54 -9.76 25.82
N PRO A 6 -17.66 -9.71 24.48
CA PRO A 6 -16.55 -9.27 23.65
C PRO A 6 -16.23 -7.81 24.01
N SER A 7 -14.99 -7.58 24.42
CA SER A 7 -14.47 -6.25 24.72
C SER A 7 -14.55 -5.38 23.45
N LYS A 8 -15.08 -4.15 23.59
CA LYS A 8 -15.06 -3.16 22.51
C LYS A 8 -13.61 -3.00 22.01
N PRO A 9 -13.35 -3.09 20.70
CA PRO A 9 -12.01 -2.87 20.20
C PRO A 9 -11.53 -1.48 20.59
N GLY A 10 -10.32 -1.41 21.14
CA GLY A 10 -9.66 -0.16 21.50
C GLY A 10 -9.35 0.70 20.24
N PRO A 11 -8.87 1.94 20.45
CA PRO A 11 -8.52 2.80 19.33
C PRO A 11 -7.46 2.12 18.42
N ILE A 12 -7.68 2.17 17.10
CA ILE A 12 -6.77 1.57 16.11
C ILE A 12 -5.44 2.33 16.19
N GLU A 13 -4.39 1.65 16.64
CA GLU A 13 -3.02 2.11 16.60
C GLU A 13 -2.35 1.72 15.28
N ARG A 14 -1.32 2.48 14.85
CA ARG A 14 -0.66 2.24 13.54
C ARG A 14 -0.15 0.80 13.37
N GLY A 15 0.41 0.18 14.40
CA GLY A 15 0.83 -1.23 14.37
C GLY A 15 -0.31 -2.27 14.38
N GLY A 16 -1.57 -1.85 14.59
CA GLY A 16 -2.76 -2.71 14.60
C GLY A 16 -3.65 -2.54 13.36
N VAL A 17 -3.22 -1.75 12.39
CA VAL A 17 -4.04 -1.36 11.23
C VAL A 17 -4.45 -2.58 10.39
N ALA A 18 -3.52 -3.51 10.10
CA ALA A 18 -3.83 -4.73 9.35
C ALA A 18 -4.97 -5.53 10.01
N ARG A 19 -4.89 -5.77 11.33
CA ARG A 19 -5.94 -6.47 12.09
C ARG A 19 -7.29 -5.76 12.05
N SER A 20 -7.29 -4.43 11.97
CA SER A 20 -8.52 -3.67 11.83
C SER A 20 -9.13 -3.80 10.43
N PHE A 21 -8.30 -3.91 9.40
CA PHE A 21 -8.74 -4.20 8.04
C PHE A 21 -9.24 -5.64 7.91
N ASP A 22 -8.60 -6.62 8.56
CA ASP A 22 -9.08 -8.01 8.62
C ASP A 22 -10.54 -8.06 9.09
N ALA A 23 -10.87 -7.37 10.18
CA ALA A 23 -12.23 -7.35 10.75
C ALA A 23 -13.29 -6.75 9.80
N HIS A 24 -12.90 -6.01 8.77
CA HIS A 24 -13.82 -5.32 7.86
C HIS A 24 -13.69 -5.78 6.39
N ALA A 25 -12.82 -6.76 6.10
CA ALA A 25 -12.50 -7.19 4.73
C ALA A 25 -13.75 -7.56 3.91
N SER A 26 -14.68 -8.31 4.49
CA SER A 26 -15.93 -8.76 3.81
C SER A 26 -16.86 -7.61 3.41
N SER A 27 -16.80 -6.47 4.08
CA SER A 27 -17.63 -5.29 3.80
C SER A 27 -16.86 -4.17 3.09
N TYR A 28 -15.54 -4.31 2.95
CA TYR A 28 -14.65 -3.24 2.49
C TYR A 28 -14.98 -2.77 1.07
N ASP A 29 -15.19 -3.70 0.13
CA ASP A 29 -15.53 -3.35 -1.26
C ASP A 29 -16.84 -2.54 -1.37
N LYS A 30 -17.87 -2.92 -0.58
CA LYS A 30 -19.12 -2.16 -0.51
C LYS A 30 -18.91 -0.76 0.08
N LEU A 31 -17.99 -0.67 1.00
CA LEU A 31 -17.64 0.53 1.73
C LEU A 31 -16.89 1.54 0.84
N VAL A 32 -15.84 1.11 0.16
CA VAL A 32 -15.08 1.97 -0.76
C VAL A 32 -15.86 2.26 -2.06
N GLY A 33 -16.65 1.31 -2.55
CA GLY A 33 -17.52 1.47 -3.70
C GLY A 33 -18.65 2.50 -3.45
N SER A 34 -18.97 2.80 -2.18
CA SER A 34 -19.90 3.87 -1.81
C SER A 34 -19.25 5.27 -1.81
N ASN A 35 -17.93 5.37 -1.96
CA ASN A 35 -17.23 6.65 -2.07
C ASN A 35 -17.19 7.09 -3.54
N PRO A 36 -17.95 8.13 -3.93
CA PRO A 36 -17.98 8.60 -5.32
C PRO A 36 -16.57 8.94 -5.80
N GLY A 37 -16.16 8.38 -6.93
CA GLY A 37 -14.86 8.63 -7.54
C GLY A 37 -13.71 7.74 -7.06
N TYR A 38 -13.89 6.87 -6.05
CA TYR A 38 -12.77 6.05 -5.52
C TYR A 38 -12.05 5.26 -6.61
N HIS A 39 -12.76 4.46 -7.39
CA HIS A 39 -12.17 3.66 -8.46
C HIS A 39 -11.64 4.53 -9.62
N GLU A 40 -12.34 5.62 -9.93
CA GLU A 40 -11.91 6.58 -10.96
C GLU A 40 -10.60 7.28 -10.56
N HIS A 41 -10.47 7.66 -9.30
CA HIS A 41 -9.24 8.27 -8.78
C HIS A 41 -8.05 7.30 -8.81
N LEU A 42 -8.27 6.01 -8.53
CA LEU A 42 -7.23 4.99 -8.69
C LEU A 42 -6.81 4.86 -10.16
N ARG A 43 -7.76 4.77 -11.10
CA ARG A 43 -7.47 4.75 -12.55
C ARG A 43 -6.73 6.00 -13.01
N LEU A 44 -7.13 7.16 -12.51
CA LEU A 44 -6.44 8.41 -12.79
C LEU A 44 -4.99 8.39 -12.29
N SER A 45 -4.78 7.84 -11.10
CA SER A 45 -3.45 7.69 -10.51
C SER A 45 -2.55 6.79 -11.36
N THR A 46 -3.04 5.62 -11.77
CA THR A 46 -2.28 4.67 -12.61
C THR A 46 -2.01 5.22 -14.01
N LYS A 47 -2.98 5.90 -14.62
CA LYS A 47 -2.79 6.57 -15.91
C LYS A 47 -1.69 7.64 -15.86
N ARG A 48 -1.56 8.34 -14.72
CA ARG A 48 -0.51 9.38 -14.49
C ARG A 48 0.90 8.79 -14.42
N MET A 49 1.06 7.50 -14.20
CA MET A 49 2.38 6.83 -14.22
C MET A 49 3.00 6.84 -15.62
N GLY A 50 2.18 6.94 -16.68
CA GLY A 50 2.67 6.97 -18.06
C GLY A 50 3.36 5.66 -18.47
N LEU A 51 2.77 4.52 -18.10
CA LEU A 51 3.30 3.20 -18.45
C LEU A 51 3.21 2.98 -19.97
N PRO A 52 4.32 2.54 -20.63
CA PRO A 52 4.35 2.35 -22.07
C PRO A 52 3.66 1.05 -22.51
N ASP A 53 3.38 0.95 -23.81
CA ASP A 53 3.04 -0.27 -24.56
C ASP A 53 1.98 -1.16 -23.88
N ARG A 54 0.96 -0.53 -23.27
CA ARG A 54 -0.09 -1.25 -22.52
C ARG A 54 0.46 -2.17 -21.42
N GLY A 55 1.71 -1.95 -21.00
CA GLY A 55 2.38 -2.75 -19.99
C GLY A 55 3.05 -4.03 -20.49
N ALA A 56 3.16 -4.26 -21.80
CA ALA A 56 3.78 -5.47 -22.33
C ALA A 56 5.21 -5.66 -21.80
N GLY A 57 5.45 -6.80 -21.15
CA GLY A 57 6.74 -7.15 -20.55
C GLY A 57 7.11 -6.35 -19.28
N LEU A 58 6.23 -5.47 -18.79
CA LEU A 58 6.48 -4.73 -17.56
C LEU A 58 6.16 -5.60 -16.32
N ARG A 59 7.00 -5.47 -15.30
CA ARG A 59 6.77 -5.99 -13.96
C ARG A 59 6.36 -4.84 -13.04
N LEU A 60 5.13 -4.85 -12.55
CA LEU A 60 4.59 -3.81 -11.70
C LEU A 60 4.39 -4.33 -10.26
N LEU A 61 4.51 -3.42 -9.30
CA LEU A 61 4.28 -3.71 -7.90
C LEU A 61 3.16 -2.82 -7.36
N ASP A 62 2.11 -3.44 -6.82
CA ASP A 62 1.02 -2.79 -6.10
C ASP A 62 1.19 -3.05 -4.60
N ILE A 63 1.53 -2.02 -3.83
CA ILE A 63 1.82 -2.15 -2.39
C ILE A 63 0.63 -1.64 -1.58
N GLY A 64 0.09 -2.52 -0.72
CA GLY A 64 -1.14 -2.25 0.02
C GLY A 64 -2.37 -2.41 -0.87
N CYS A 65 -2.41 -3.48 -1.65
CA CYS A 65 -3.44 -3.72 -2.67
C CYS A 65 -4.84 -3.96 -2.07
N GLY A 66 -4.95 -4.29 -0.80
CA GLY A 66 -6.21 -4.60 -0.12
C GLY A 66 -7.00 -5.69 -0.85
N THR A 67 -8.25 -5.39 -1.17
CA THR A 67 -9.12 -6.29 -1.93
C THR A 67 -8.88 -6.24 -3.45
N GLY A 68 -7.81 -5.59 -3.92
CA GLY A 68 -7.38 -5.56 -5.32
C GLY A 68 -7.94 -4.40 -6.15
N ALA A 69 -8.49 -3.35 -5.54
CA ALA A 69 -9.03 -2.21 -6.30
C ALA A 69 -7.93 -1.43 -7.04
N SER A 70 -6.76 -1.23 -6.41
CA SER A 70 -5.58 -0.61 -7.03
C SER A 70 -4.96 -1.53 -8.09
N THR A 71 -4.95 -2.84 -7.85
CA THR A 71 -4.50 -3.84 -8.83
C THR A 71 -5.36 -3.80 -10.11
N ALA A 72 -6.69 -3.71 -9.96
CA ALA A 72 -7.59 -3.55 -11.10
C ALA A 72 -7.32 -2.25 -11.88
N ALA A 73 -7.05 -1.15 -11.16
CA ALA A 73 -6.69 0.12 -11.80
C ALA A 73 -5.33 0.06 -12.53
N LEU A 74 -4.36 -0.70 -12.02
CA LEU A 74 -3.10 -0.97 -12.74
C LEU A 74 -3.35 -1.78 -14.01
N LEU A 75 -4.17 -2.82 -13.95
CA LEU A 75 -4.56 -3.60 -15.13
C LEU A 75 -5.30 -2.78 -16.18
N ASP A 76 -6.16 -1.83 -15.76
CA ASP A 76 -6.80 -0.91 -16.71
C ASP A 76 -5.78 -0.05 -17.47
N ALA A 77 -4.68 0.35 -16.83
CA ALA A 77 -3.62 1.15 -17.43
C ALA A 77 -2.57 0.30 -18.19
N ALA A 78 -2.32 -0.93 -17.74
CA ALA A 78 -1.28 -1.82 -18.23
C ALA A 78 -1.78 -3.28 -18.26
N PRO A 79 -2.72 -3.62 -19.18
CA PRO A 79 -3.38 -4.92 -19.20
C PRO A 79 -2.47 -6.10 -19.55
N GLU A 80 -1.28 -5.83 -20.09
CA GLU A 80 -0.30 -6.85 -20.51
C GLU A 80 0.88 -6.97 -19.53
N ALA A 81 0.82 -6.26 -18.38
CA ALA A 81 1.88 -6.31 -17.37
C ALA A 81 1.74 -7.50 -16.42
N ASP A 82 2.88 -7.94 -15.88
CA ASP A 82 2.93 -8.82 -14.72
C ASP A 82 2.83 -7.99 -13.44
N ILE A 83 1.81 -8.20 -12.64
CA ILE A 83 1.56 -7.43 -11.40
C ILE A 83 1.78 -8.30 -10.18
N THR A 84 2.68 -7.89 -9.30
CA THR A 84 2.79 -8.40 -7.94
C THR A 84 2.02 -7.47 -7.02
N ALA A 85 0.96 -7.97 -6.38
CA ALA A 85 0.11 -7.22 -5.47
C ALA A 85 0.34 -7.70 -4.03
N VAL A 86 0.70 -6.80 -3.14
CA VAL A 86 1.10 -7.13 -1.76
C VAL A 86 0.18 -6.45 -0.77
N ASP A 87 -0.27 -7.18 0.24
CA ASP A 87 -0.97 -6.61 1.40
C ASP A 87 -0.60 -7.34 2.69
N ALA A 88 -0.66 -6.62 3.81
CA ALA A 88 -0.39 -7.16 5.14
C ALA A 88 -1.60 -7.85 5.78
N SER A 89 -2.79 -7.68 5.21
CA SER A 89 -4.04 -8.31 5.66
C SER A 89 -4.32 -9.56 4.84
N ALA A 90 -4.27 -10.72 5.49
CA ALA A 90 -4.57 -12.00 4.85
C ALA A 90 -6.04 -12.05 4.40
N GLU A 91 -6.96 -11.46 5.16
CA GLU A 91 -8.38 -11.42 4.85
C GLU A 91 -8.68 -10.55 3.62
N MET A 92 -8.00 -9.40 3.49
CA MET A 92 -8.11 -8.57 2.30
C MET A 92 -7.63 -9.32 1.06
N LEU A 93 -6.51 -10.01 1.15
CA LEU A 93 -5.99 -10.83 0.05
C LEU A 93 -6.92 -11.99 -0.29
N ALA A 94 -7.53 -12.63 0.71
CA ALA A 94 -8.53 -13.66 0.46
C ALA A 94 -9.73 -13.12 -0.34
N GLN A 95 -10.20 -11.90 -0.06
CA GLN A 95 -11.23 -11.23 -0.86
C GLN A 95 -10.72 -10.88 -2.28
N ALA A 96 -9.49 -10.40 -2.41
CA ALA A 96 -8.89 -10.14 -3.71
C ALA A 96 -8.81 -11.41 -4.57
N GLN A 97 -8.33 -12.52 -4.00
CA GLN A 97 -8.16 -13.80 -4.70
C GLN A 97 -9.46 -14.48 -5.13
N GLN A 98 -10.61 -14.12 -4.53
CA GLN A 98 -11.92 -14.60 -4.99
C GLN A 98 -12.37 -13.95 -6.31
N LYS A 99 -11.74 -12.87 -6.73
CA LYS A 99 -12.03 -12.17 -7.98
C LYS A 99 -11.32 -12.83 -9.16
N THR A 100 -11.82 -12.62 -10.36
CA THR A 100 -11.18 -13.13 -11.58
C THR A 100 -10.03 -12.19 -12.00
N TRP A 101 -8.84 -12.76 -12.13
CA TRP A 101 -7.64 -12.03 -12.55
C TRP A 101 -6.98 -12.71 -13.74
N PRO A 102 -6.30 -11.96 -14.64
CA PRO A 102 -5.45 -12.55 -15.67
C PRO A 102 -4.24 -13.27 -15.04
N ARG A 103 -3.59 -14.15 -15.81
CA ARG A 103 -2.45 -14.97 -15.33
C ARG A 103 -1.27 -14.17 -14.79
N GLY A 104 -1.06 -12.94 -15.28
CA GLY A 104 0.04 -12.06 -14.84
C GLY A 104 -0.15 -11.43 -13.46
N VAL A 105 -1.29 -11.65 -12.77
CA VAL A 105 -1.52 -11.08 -11.44
C VAL A 105 -1.21 -12.10 -10.35
N ARG A 106 -0.34 -11.73 -9.42
CA ARG A 106 0.06 -12.52 -8.26
C ARG A 106 -0.15 -11.76 -6.97
N PHE A 107 -0.85 -12.35 -6.01
CA PHE A 107 -1.04 -11.81 -4.67
C PHE A 107 -0.04 -12.40 -3.67
N VAL A 108 0.55 -11.55 -2.83
CA VAL A 108 1.56 -11.90 -1.83
C VAL A 108 1.15 -11.33 -0.48
N HIS A 109 1.10 -12.16 0.54
CA HIS A 109 0.93 -11.69 1.92
C HIS A 109 2.26 -11.15 2.43
N GLY A 110 2.31 -9.86 2.77
CA GLY A 110 3.56 -9.23 3.17
C GLY A 110 3.41 -7.82 3.72
N ASN A 111 4.37 -7.44 4.56
CA ASN A 111 4.43 -6.12 5.14
C ASN A 111 5.17 -5.15 4.20
N ALA A 112 4.53 -4.03 3.87
CA ALA A 112 5.11 -2.96 3.05
C ALA A 112 6.43 -2.37 3.61
N GLU A 113 6.64 -2.47 4.92
CA GLU A 113 7.87 -1.98 5.56
C GLU A 113 9.02 -3.02 5.48
N ASN A 114 8.73 -4.27 5.09
CA ASN A 114 9.72 -5.33 4.90
C ASN A 114 9.33 -6.32 3.79
N LEU A 115 9.35 -5.86 2.55
CA LEU A 115 8.91 -6.63 1.39
C LEU A 115 9.82 -7.82 1.08
N ALA A 116 11.11 -7.72 1.37
CA ALA A 116 12.08 -8.78 1.14
C ALA A 116 11.74 -10.06 1.92
N MET A 117 11.26 -9.94 3.15
CA MET A 117 10.83 -11.09 3.96
C MET A 117 9.64 -11.86 3.37
N SER A 118 8.88 -11.22 2.48
CA SER A 118 7.75 -11.83 1.77
C SER A 118 8.13 -12.33 0.37
N GLY A 119 9.43 -12.37 0.05
CA GLY A 119 9.93 -12.82 -1.25
C GLY A 119 9.62 -11.86 -2.40
N VAL A 120 9.36 -10.59 -2.09
CA VAL A 120 9.15 -9.55 -3.11
C VAL A 120 10.49 -8.98 -3.52
N VAL A 121 10.95 -9.41 -4.69
CA VAL A 121 12.27 -9.06 -5.22
C VAL A 121 12.10 -8.26 -6.52
N GLY A 122 12.76 -7.09 -6.56
CA GLY A 122 12.85 -6.25 -7.76
C GLY A 122 13.77 -6.83 -8.83
N PRO A 123 14.08 -6.08 -9.89
CA PRO A 123 13.57 -4.73 -10.12
C PRO A 123 12.17 -4.74 -10.75
N PHE A 124 11.41 -3.69 -10.44
CA PHE A 124 10.09 -3.43 -11.02
C PHE A 124 10.13 -2.22 -11.96
N ASP A 125 9.27 -2.25 -12.98
CA ASP A 125 9.13 -1.19 -13.99
C ASP A 125 8.14 -0.09 -13.55
N GLY A 126 7.49 -0.25 -12.40
CA GLY A 126 6.64 0.74 -11.78
C GLY A 126 6.09 0.26 -10.43
N ILE A 127 5.86 1.20 -9.51
CA ILE A 127 5.27 0.94 -8.19
C ILE A 127 4.04 1.83 -8.01
N LEU A 128 2.94 1.24 -7.57
CA LEU A 128 1.77 1.93 -7.04
C LEU A 128 1.65 1.66 -5.54
N ALA A 129 1.39 2.70 -4.76
CA ALA A 129 1.01 2.61 -3.36
C ALA A 129 -0.21 3.52 -3.12
N ALA A 130 -1.40 2.92 -3.00
CA ALA A 130 -2.64 3.67 -2.83
C ALA A 130 -3.17 3.57 -1.41
N TYR A 131 -3.40 4.73 -0.76
CA TYR A 131 -3.93 4.85 0.60
C TYR A 131 -3.16 4.07 1.68
N LEU A 132 -1.86 3.85 1.45
CA LEU A 132 -0.98 3.04 2.26
C LEU A 132 -0.12 3.88 3.24
N LEU A 133 0.56 4.92 2.74
CA LEU A 133 1.65 5.58 3.46
C LEU A 133 1.25 6.14 4.82
N ARG A 134 0.03 6.63 4.98
CA ARG A 134 -0.46 7.15 6.27
C ARG A 134 -0.49 6.08 7.37
N ASN A 135 -0.52 4.81 6.98
CA ASN A 135 -0.61 3.66 7.88
C ASN A 135 0.77 3.12 8.29
N LEU A 136 1.84 3.48 7.56
CA LEU A 136 3.20 3.03 7.86
C LEU A 136 3.79 3.76 9.07
N VAL A 137 4.57 3.02 9.86
CA VAL A 137 5.33 3.54 11.00
C VAL A 137 6.62 4.18 10.51
N HIS A 138 7.40 3.46 9.68
CA HIS A 138 8.73 3.86 9.21
C HIS A 138 8.70 4.28 7.72
N LYS A 139 7.95 5.35 7.41
CA LYS A 139 7.71 5.83 6.04
C LYS A 139 9.00 6.05 5.24
N ASP A 140 10.01 6.69 5.84
CA ASP A 140 11.26 7.01 5.13
C ASP A 140 12.05 5.75 4.76
N ALA A 141 12.06 4.75 5.64
CA ALA A 141 12.68 3.45 5.35
C ALA A 141 11.91 2.72 4.24
N ALA A 142 10.57 2.73 4.30
CA ALA A 142 9.73 2.14 3.27
C ALA A 142 9.94 2.82 1.90
N LEU A 143 9.97 4.14 1.85
CA LEU A 143 10.21 4.89 0.60
C LEU A 143 11.59 4.59 0.01
N ARG A 144 12.64 4.49 0.83
CA ARG A 144 13.96 4.04 0.36
C ARG A 144 13.94 2.59 -0.14
N GLN A 145 13.17 1.70 0.51
CA GLN A 145 12.97 0.33 0.01
C GLN A 145 12.25 0.34 -1.35
N PHE A 146 11.18 1.12 -1.51
CA PHE A 146 10.46 1.23 -2.79
C PHE A 146 11.37 1.77 -3.89
N HIS A 147 12.21 2.76 -3.58
CA HIS A 147 13.19 3.29 -4.52
C HIS A 147 14.17 2.19 -4.99
N ARG A 148 14.72 1.37 -4.09
CA ARG A 148 15.63 0.27 -4.46
C ARG A 148 14.97 -0.80 -5.32
N LEU A 149 13.68 -1.07 -5.12
CA LEU A 149 12.93 -2.07 -5.88
C LEU A 149 12.58 -1.65 -7.31
N LEU A 150 12.69 -0.37 -7.66
CA LEU A 150 12.44 0.11 -9.02
C LEU A 150 13.66 -0.07 -9.92
N ARG A 151 13.44 -0.22 -11.22
CA ARG A 151 14.48 -0.03 -12.25
C ARG A 151 14.88 1.44 -12.32
N PRO A 152 16.12 1.78 -12.75
CA PRO A 152 16.47 3.14 -13.13
C PRO A 152 15.46 3.70 -14.14
N GLY A 153 15.02 4.94 -13.94
CA GLY A 153 14.01 5.62 -14.74
C GLY A 153 12.55 5.22 -14.47
N ALA A 154 12.30 4.16 -13.71
CA ALA A 154 10.94 3.65 -13.47
C ALA A 154 10.12 4.55 -12.54
N PRO A 155 8.79 4.69 -12.79
CA PRO A 155 7.92 5.56 -12.02
C PRO A 155 7.45 4.94 -10.71
N ILE A 156 7.20 5.80 -9.72
CA ILE A 156 6.36 5.52 -8.56
C ILE A 156 5.14 6.43 -8.56
N ALA A 157 3.98 5.89 -8.18
CA ALA A 157 2.79 6.66 -7.87
C ALA A 157 2.33 6.36 -6.44
N ILE A 158 2.20 7.41 -5.63
CA ILE A 158 1.60 7.33 -4.30
C ILE A 158 0.30 8.10 -4.35
N HIS A 159 -0.82 7.37 -4.16
CA HIS A 159 -2.14 7.96 -4.14
C HIS A 159 -2.66 8.03 -2.72
N GLU A 160 -2.82 9.24 -2.17
CA GLU A 160 -3.07 9.38 -0.73
C GLU A 160 -3.86 10.65 -0.38
N TYR A 161 -4.55 10.60 0.75
CA TYR A 161 -5.13 11.78 1.39
C TYR A 161 -4.03 12.66 1.97
N SER A 162 -4.07 13.97 1.66
CA SER A 162 -3.15 14.95 2.22
C SER A 162 -3.85 16.30 2.35
N VAL A 163 -4.19 16.69 3.59
CA VAL A 163 -4.97 17.91 3.88
C VAL A 163 -4.23 18.88 4.80
N ARG A 164 -3.04 18.54 5.25
CA ARG A 164 -2.36 19.26 6.34
C ARG A 164 -1.96 20.69 5.97
N ASP A 165 -1.62 20.92 4.70
CA ASP A 165 -1.14 22.23 4.22
C ASP A 165 -2.28 23.21 3.91
N SER A 166 -3.55 22.77 3.97
CA SER A 166 -4.69 23.60 3.65
C SER A 166 -5.75 23.55 4.76
N LEU A 167 -5.99 24.69 5.41
CA LEU A 167 -7.06 24.82 6.39
C LEU A 167 -8.43 24.51 5.77
N ARG A 168 -8.68 24.98 4.55
CA ARG A 168 -9.91 24.71 3.80
C ARG A 168 -10.12 23.20 3.61
N SER A 169 -9.09 22.48 3.14
CA SER A 169 -9.15 21.03 2.93
C SER A 169 -9.39 20.28 4.24
N ARG A 170 -8.78 20.72 5.34
CA ARG A 170 -9.00 20.15 6.67
C ARG A 170 -10.43 20.33 7.16
N VAL A 171 -11.00 21.53 6.96
CA VAL A 171 -12.38 21.83 7.33
C VAL A 171 -13.35 21.02 6.49
N VAL A 172 -13.21 21.02 5.16
CA VAL A 172 -14.05 20.23 4.24
C VAL A 172 -13.97 18.75 4.57
N TRP A 173 -12.77 18.22 4.73
CA TRP A 173 -12.55 16.82 5.12
C TRP A 173 -13.26 16.46 6.43
N THR A 174 -13.12 17.30 7.45
CA THR A 174 -13.74 17.07 8.75
C THR A 174 -15.28 17.14 8.64
N ALA A 175 -15.81 18.13 7.94
CA ALA A 175 -17.26 18.27 7.75
C ALA A 175 -17.85 17.07 7.00
N VAL A 176 -17.21 16.61 5.92
CA VAL A 176 -17.67 15.44 5.15
C VAL A 176 -17.54 14.15 5.97
N CYS A 177 -16.44 13.98 6.71
CA CYS A 177 -16.28 12.80 7.57
C CYS A 177 -17.36 12.73 8.66
N TRP A 178 -17.64 13.81 9.37
CA TRP A 178 -18.59 13.83 10.47
C TRP A 178 -20.04 13.95 10.02
N GLY A 179 -20.31 14.64 8.91
CA GLY A 179 -21.65 14.83 8.35
C GLY A 179 -22.14 13.65 7.50
N VAL A 180 -21.24 12.94 6.83
CA VAL A 180 -21.62 11.90 5.86
C VAL A 180 -20.96 10.57 6.11
N ILE A 181 -19.60 10.51 6.12
CA ILE A 181 -18.86 9.24 6.06
C ILE A 181 -19.05 8.42 7.33
N ILE A 182 -18.86 9.03 8.50
CA ILE A 182 -18.98 8.33 9.80
C ILE A 182 -20.43 7.90 10.09
N PRO A 183 -21.46 8.76 9.90
CA PRO A 183 -22.85 8.33 10.05
C PRO A 183 -23.23 7.20 9.11
N MET A 184 -22.88 7.29 7.84
CA MET A 184 -23.17 6.26 6.86
C MET A 184 -22.43 4.94 7.15
N GLY A 185 -21.19 5.03 7.64
CA GLY A 185 -20.43 3.87 8.10
C GLY A 185 -21.09 3.15 9.27
N ARG A 186 -21.61 3.89 10.23
CA ARG A 186 -22.36 3.32 11.36
C ARG A 186 -23.63 2.59 10.91
N LEU A 187 -24.35 3.17 9.95
CA LEU A 187 -25.59 2.58 9.43
C LEU A 187 -25.34 1.31 8.61
N ARG A 188 -24.25 1.26 7.81
CA ARG A 188 -23.97 0.16 6.88
C ARG A 188 -23.06 -0.94 7.42
N ALA A 189 -22.10 -0.57 8.28
CA ALA A 189 -21.08 -1.50 8.80
C ALA A 189 -21.19 -1.74 10.31
N GLY A 190 -22.22 -1.22 10.98
CA GLY A 190 -22.44 -1.37 12.42
C GLY A 190 -21.42 -0.66 13.31
N SER A 191 -20.32 -0.15 12.77
CA SER A 191 -19.27 0.57 13.49
C SER A 191 -18.75 1.77 12.70
N GLY A 192 -18.49 2.87 13.41
CA GLY A 192 -17.85 4.07 12.84
C GLY A 192 -16.34 4.15 13.07
N ASP A 193 -15.72 3.10 13.65
CA ASP A 193 -14.36 3.19 14.18
C ASP A 193 -13.33 3.28 13.06
N LEU A 194 -13.47 2.50 11.98
CA LEU A 194 -12.62 2.56 10.79
C LEU A 194 -12.66 3.95 10.15
N TYR A 195 -13.83 4.58 10.09
CA TYR A 195 -13.99 5.91 9.49
C TYR A 195 -13.46 7.02 10.40
N ARG A 196 -13.58 6.87 11.73
CA ARG A 196 -12.91 7.77 12.67
C ARG A 196 -11.38 7.64 12.57
N TYR A 197 -10.89 6.40 12.38
CA TYR A 197 -9.49 6.17 12.10
C TYR A 197 -9.06 6.86 10.81
N LEU A 198 -9.80 6.68 9.72
CA LEU A 198 -9.57 7.35 8.43
C LEU A 198 -9.49 8.87 8.61
N TRP A 199 -10.48 9.48 9.27
CA TRP A 199 -10.49 10.91 9.54
C TRP A 199 -9.25 11.36 10.31
N ARG A 200 -8.92 10.70 11.43
CA ARG A 200 -7.77 11.05 12.28
C ARG A 200 -6.44 10.83 11.58
N SER A 201 -6.26 9.69 10.90
CA SER A 201 -5.02 9.37 10.20
C SER A 201 -4.73 10.35 9.08
N THR A 202 -5.75 10.78 8.33
CA THR A 202 -5.65 11.81 7.30
C THR A 202 -5.22 13.17 7.88
N LEU A 203 -5.84 13.61 8.99
CA LEU A 203 -5.46 14.88 9.63
C LEU A 203 -4.02 14.88 10.21
N ARG A 204 -3.52 13.71 10.60
CA ARG A 204 -2.17 13.55 11.16
C ARG A 204 -1.11 13.22 10.12
N PHE A 205 -1.55 12.88 8.91
CA PHE A 205 -0.64 12.54 7.83
C PHE A 205 0.12 13.76 7.34
N ASP A 206 1.21 13.51 6.61
CA ASP A 206 2.04 14.55 6.03
C ASP A 206 1.23 15.42 5.06
N GLY A 207 1.55 16.71 5.00
CA GLY A 207 1.10 17.61 3.96
C GLY A 207 1.77 17.31 2.63
N VAL A 208 1.30 17.97 1.58
CA VAL A 208 1.85 17.82 0.22
C VAL A 208 3.35 18.13 0.20
N THR A 209 3.75 19.23 0.83
CA THR A 209 5.16 19.64 0.91
C THR A 209 6.00 18.59 1.62
N ALA A 210 5.61 18.19 2.81
CA ALA A 210 6.38 17.23 3.61
C ALA A 210 6.51 15.85 2.93
N LEU A 211 5.47 15.37 2.27
CA LEU A 211 5.56 14.09 1.55
C LEU A 211 6.44 14.21 0.30
N THR A 212 6.39 15.33 -0.40
CA THR A 212 7.28 15.59 -1.54
C THR A 212 8.75 15.63 -1.10
N GLU A 213 9.05 16.27 0.03
CA GLU A 213 10.38 16.29 0.62
C GLU A 213 10.86 14.90 1.04
N ARG A 214 9.98 14.06 1.59
CA ARG A 214 10.31 12.66 1.91
C ARG A 214 10.67 11.86 0.66
N LEU A 215 9.93 12.06 -0.45
CA LEU A 215 10.23 11.40 -1.73
C LEU A 215 11.60 11.85 -2.27
N ALA A 216 11.87 13.15 -2.25
CA ALA A 216 13.20 13.67 -2.63
C ALA A 216 14.31 13.07 -1.76
N SER A 217 14.11 13.05 -0.43
CA SER A 217 15.05 12.47 0.53
C SER A 217 15.24 10.96 0.39
N ALA A 218 14.27 10.25 -0.19
CA ALA A 218 14.38 8.83 -0.51
C ALA A 218 15.10 8.57 -1.86
N GLY A 219 15.47 9.62 -2.60
CA GLY A 219 16.21 9.55 -3.86
C GLY A 219 15.35 9.62 -5.12
N PHE A 220 14.06 9.90 -5.01
CA PHE A 220 13.20 10.08 -6.19
C PHE A 220 13.41 11.46 -6.80
N GLU A 221 13.34 11.52 -8.13
CA GLU A 221 13.40 12.74 -8.94
C GLU A 221 12.11 12.91 -9.78
N ASP A 222 12.03 13.97 -10.59
CA ASP A 222 10.83 14.30 -11.41
C ASP A 222 9.54 14.35 -10.59
N LEU A 223 9.64 14.90 -9.38
CA LEU A 223 8.52 14.92 -8.45
C LEU A 223 7.38 15.82 -8.95
N ARG A 224 6.20 15.27 -9.05
CA ARG A 224 4.98 15.97 -9.46
C ARG A 224 3.83 15.57 -8.55
N VAL A 225 3.01 16.54 -8.18
CA VAL A 225 1.82 16.30 -7.37
C VAL A 225 0.59 16.76 -8.13
N GLN A 226 -0.39 15.89 -8.25
CA GLN A 226 -1.64 16.17 -8.95
C GLN A 226 -2.82 15.77 -8.08
N THR A 227 -3.78 16.66 -7.94
CA THR A 227 -5.02 16.39 -7.21
C THR A 227 -6.05 15.69 -8.09
N VAL A 228 -7.12 15.18 -7.49
CA VAL A 228 -8.27 14.60 -8.18
C VAL A 228 -9.35 15.67 -8.41
N PRO A 229 -10.25 15.49 -9.36
CA PRO A 229 -11.38 16.40 -9.57
C PRO A 229 -12.49 16.23 -8.52
N GLY A 230 -13.44 17.14 -8.52
CA GLY A 230 -14.63 17.09 -7.68
C GLY A 230 -14.41 17.54 -6.23
N TRP A 231 -15.22 17.04 -5.31
CA TRP A 231 -15.21 17.48 -3.90
C TRP A 231 -13.91 17.10 -3.15
N GLN A 232 -13.17 16.10 -3.66
CA GLN A 232 -11.89 15.67 -3.10
C GLN A 232 -10.68 16.43 -3.68
N GLN A 233 -10.91 17.44 -4.50
CA GLN A 233 -9.86 18.33 -4.99
C GLN A 233 -9.10 18.96 -3.81
N HIS A 234 -7.77 18.92 -3.85
CA HIS A 234 -6.87 19.33 -2.77
C HIS A 234 -7.01 18.52 -1.45
N ILE A 235 -7.73 17.38 -1.49
CA ILE A 235 -7.85 16.45 -0.37
C ILE A 235 -7.13 15.14 -0.71
N VAL A 236 -7.32 14.64 -1.94
CA VAL A 236 -6.66 13.45 -2.46
C VAL A 236 -5.67 13.85 -3.54
N HIS A 237 -4.48 13.30 -3.48
CA HIS A 237 -3.38 13.62 -4.38
C HIS A 237 -2.72 12.34 -4.90
N THR A 238 -2.20 12.42 -6.12
CA THR A 238 -1.22 11.48 -6.65
C THR A 238 0.14 12.16 -6.64
N PHE A 239 1.06 11.63 -5.84
CA PHE A 239 2.46 12.00 -5.83
C PHE A 239 3.19 11.08 -6.80
N LEU A 240 3.84 11.65 -7.78
CA LEU A 240 4.59 10.95 -8.82
C LEU A 240 6.06 11.27 -8.66
N GLY A 241 6.89 10.27 -8.89
CA GLY A 241 8.34 10.42 -8.94
C GLY A 241 8.94 9.33 -9.82
N ARG A 242 10.25 9.41 -10.05
CA ARG A 242 11.01 8.40 -10.77
C ARG A 242 12.28 8.05 -10.00
N ARG A 243 12.73 6.80 -10.12
CA ARG A 243 14.11 6.49 -9.77
C ARG A 243 15.03 7.12 -10.82
N PRO A 244 16.15 7.80 -10.44
CA PRO A 244 17.11 8.32 -11.40
C PRO A 244 17.53 7.29 -12.44
N ALA A 245 17.71 7.74 -13.70
CA ALA A 245 18.06 6.84 -14.80
C ALA A 245 19.51 6.33 -14.73
N ASP A 246 20.39 7.10 -14.11
CA ASP A 246 21.79 6.83 -13.88
C ASP A 246 22.08 6.18 -12.51
N ALA A 247 21.04 5.89 -11.75
CA ALA A 247 21.21 5.20 -10.47
C ALA A 247 21.89 3.85 -10.66
N ALA A 248 23.02 3.65 -9.98
CA ALA A 248 23.74 2.38 -9.98
C ALA A 248 22.80 1.22 -9.61
N PRO A 249 22.95 0.03 -10.22
CA PRO A 249 22.18 -1.14 -9.85
C PRO A 249 22.39 -1.40 -8.36
N THR A 250 21.30 -1.45 -7.61
CA THR A 250 21.36 -1.76 -6.17
C THR A 250 21.64 -3.27 -6.05
N ILE A 251 22.85 -3.62 -5.69
CA ILE A 251 23.18 -4.97 -5.23
C ILE A 251 22.64 -5.03 -3.80
N ASP A 252 21.67 -5.88 -3.55
CA ASP A 252 21.13 -6.10 -2.19
C ASP A 252 22.22 -6.84 -1.38
N PRO A 253 22.86 -6.23 -0.38
CA PRO A 253 23.95 -6.87 0.35
C PRO A 253 23.45 -8.06 1.20
N GLU A 254 22.15 -8.15 1.48
CA GLU A 254 21.56 -9.27 2.23
C GLU A 254 21.26 -10.49 1.37
N ALA A 255 21.18 -10.36 0.03
CA ALA A 255 20.98 -11.51 -0.86
C ALA A 255 22.26 -12.34 -1.10
N SER A 256 23.41 -11.90 -0.59
CA SER A 256 24.74 -12.49 -0.86
C SER A 256 25.32 -13.31 0.28
N THR A 257 24.58 -13.59 1.35
CA THR A 257 25.06 -14.52 2.39
C THR A 257 24.67 -15.94 1.96
N PRO A 258 25.62 -16.75 1.46
CA PRO A 258 25.35 -18.18 1.28
C PRO A 258 25.04 -18.76 2.66
N ALA A 259 23.98 -19.54 2.77
CA ALA A 259 23.75 -20.34 3.96
C ALA A 259 25.03 -21.16 4.23
N GLU A 260 25.69 -20.87 5.35
CA GLU A 260 26.84 -21.68 5.79
C GLU A 260 26.41 -23.12 5.79
N GLY A 261 27.10 -23.91 4.96
CA GLY A 261 26.86 -25.35 4.80
C GLY A 261 26.97 -26.02 6.16
N ILE A 262 25.90 -26.66 6.59
CA ILE A 262 25.91 -27.57 7.73
C ILE A 262 26.88 -28.69 7.36
N ASP A 263 28.04 -28.69 7.99
CA ASP A 263 29.02 -29.76 7.88
C ASP A 263 28.44 -31.09 8.42
N MET A 264 27.96 -31.94 7.53
CA MET A 264 27.37 -33.25 7.80
C MET A 264 28.41 -34.33 8.11
N THR A 265 29.66 -33.99 8.41
CA THR A 265 30.72 -34.98 8.67
C THR A 265 30.93 -35.32 10.16
N LYS A 266 30.21 -34.71 11.10
CA LYS A 266 30.27 -35.07 12.51
C LYS A 266 29.29 -36.21 12.86
N ARG A 267 29.80 -37.44 12.80
CA ARG A 267 29.16 -38.65 13.30
C ARG A 267 28.93 -38.52 14.82
N PRO A 268 27.74 -38.84 15.35
CA PRO A 268 27.54 -38.87 16.81
C PRO A 268 28.33 -40.05 17.46
N PRO A 269 28.84 -39.87 18.69
CA PRO A 269 29.52 -40.93 19.39
C PRO A 269 28.54 -42.05 19.77
N SER A 270 28.98 -43.29 19.56
CA SER A 270 28.27 -44.52 19.94
C SER A 270 28.07 -44.58 21.46
N PRO A 271 26.93 -45.07 22.00
CA PRO A 271 26.78 -45.32 23.42
C PRO A 271 27.57 -46.57 23.81
N GLY A 272 28.58 -46.37 24.64
CA GLY A 272 29.35 -47.45 25.26
C GLY A 272 28.52 -48.17 26.32
N ALA A 273 28.69 -49.49 26.34
CA ALA A 273 28.15 -50.39 27.34
C ALA A 273 28.87 -50.21 28.70
N ALA A 274 28.09 -50.09 29.77
CA ALA A 274 28.32 -50.65 31.11
C ALA A 274 27.04 -50.47 31.93
#